data_5a42b22275a5714bf4b5e3ef1ac241c1
#
_entry.id   5a42b22275a5714bf4b5e3ef1ac241c1
#
_cell.length_a   1.000
_cell.length_b   1.000
_cell.length_c   1.000
_cell.angle_alpha   90.00
_cell.angle_beta   90.00
_cell.angle_gamma   90.00
#
_symmetry.space_group_name_H-M   'P 1'
#
loop_
_entity.id
_entity.type
_entity.pdbx_description
1 polymer ?
#
loop_
_entity_poly.entity_id
_entity_poly.type
_entity_poly.pdbx_seq_one_letter_code
_entity_poly.pdbx_strand_id
1 'polypeptide(L)'
;VDDRSRLQIVSETSIPRIVVQSSLSKKNGWEKSFVSYNEKVFEKFTHASDGFQASFPSSNLVCASQNVDLLLKKFAENNPAPETAWKNWIAQDLSQGEILFYITKPGQYLRSLIGQSINVGTDAIFGSLCYFPDKKDSAKYSGKYEFSFSIHLLDKRSVVALRSLLGLSFAMTGGAVEQTDDFTLRISGIEISENKIEELFLRDPITGKHYKVVDDKVIEESVKK
;
A
#
# COMPACT_ATOMS: atom_id res chain seq x y z
N VAL A 1 16.41 -10.25 9.26
CA VAL A 1 16.31 -8.78 9.45
C VAL A 1 14.87 -8.42 9.14
N ASP A 2 14.14 -8.00 10.16
CA ASP A 2 12.76 -7.57 10.04
C ASP A 2 12.72 -6.29 9.18
N ASP A 3 12.14 -6.37 7.99
CA ASP A 3 12.17 -5.31 6.98
C ASP A 3 11.07 -4.24 7.20
N ARG A 4 10.36 -4.29 8.34
CA ARG A 4 9.37 -3.27 8.75
C ARG A 4 9.99 -1.87 8.84
N SER A 5 11.29 -1.78 9.12
CA SER A 5 12.01 -0.49 9.17
C SER A 5 11.98 0.29 7.85
N ARG A 6 11.59 -0.35 6.74
CA ARG A 6 11.52 0.26 5.41
C ARG A 6 10.13 0.64 4.96
N LEU A 7 9.08 0.21 5.66
CA LEU A 7 7.73 0.59 5.29
C LEU A 7 7.53 2.10 5.51
N GLN A 8 7.25 2.81 4.45
CA GLN A 8 6.92 4.22 4.46
C GLN A 8 5.56 4.39 3.78
N ILE A 9 4.63 4.99 4.48
CA ILE A 9 3.28 5.27 4.00
C ILE A 9 3.13 6.78 3.87
N VAL A 10 2.70 7.23 2.71
CA VAL A 10 2.28 8.60 2.48
C VAL A 10 0.90 8.52 1.85
N SER A 11 -0.08 9.12 2.49
CA SER A 11 -1.47 9.09 2.04
C SER A 11 -2.05 10.50 2.00
N GLU A 12 -2.65 10.86 0.89
CA GLU A 12 -3.54 12.00 0.82
C GLU A 12 -4.94 11.56 1.26
N THR A 13 -5.59 12.36 2.09
CA THR A 13 -6.91 12.03 2.65
C THR A 13 -7.82 13.24 2.68
N SER A 14 -9.10 13.02 2.38
CA SER A 14 -10.18 14.00 2.58
C SER A 14 -10.71 14.00 4.03
N ILE A 15 -10.31 13.03 4.85
CA ILE A 15 -10.72 12.96 6.26
C ILE A 15 -10.09 14.14 7.02
N PRO A 16 -10.88 14.93 7.76
CA PRO A 16 -10.33 16.05 8.52
C PRO A 16 -9.23 15.59 9.48
N ARG A 17 -8.09 16.30 9.47
CA ARG A 17 -6.92 16.01 10.31
C ARG A 17 -7.28 15.74 11.77
N ILE A 18 -8.23 16.52 12.33
CA ILE A 18 -8.63 16.38 13.73
C ILE A 18 -9.24 15.01 14.04
N VAL A 19 -9.95 14.41 13.09
CA VAL A 19 -10.54 13.07 13.25
C VAL A 19 -9.44 12.02 13.35
N VAL A 20 -8.46 12.06 12.43
CA VAL A 20 -7.34 11.11 12.46
C VAL A 20 -6.48 11.33 13.71
N GLN A 21 -6.18 12.58 14.07
CA GLN A 21 -5.40 12.89 15.28
C GLN A 21 -6.08 12.43 16.58
N SER A 22 -7.41 12.41 16.65
CA SER A 22 -8.12 11.95 17.83
C SER A 22 -7.83 10.47 18.15
N SER A 23 -7.59 9.67 17.11
CA SER A 23 -7.19 8.26 17.25
C SER A 23 -5.74 8.11 17.71
N LEU A 24 -4.87 9.10 17.45
CA LEU A 24 -3.46 9.12 17.87
C LEU A 24 -3.30 9.76 19.25
N SER A 25 -4.07 9.30 20.21
CA SER A 25 -4.11 9.85 21.57
C SER A 25 -3.30 9.01 22.55
N LYS A 26 -2.89 9.62 23.67
CA LYS A 26 -2.21 8.91 24.76
C LYS A 26 -3.04 7.72 25.30
N LYS A 27 -4.38 7.84 25.28
CA LYS A 27 -5.29 6.75 25.66
C LYS A 27 -5.13 5.51 24.76
N ASN A 28 -4.77 5.72 23.50
CA ASN A 28 -4.56 4.68 22.51
C ASN A 28 -3.07 4.30 22.35
N GLY A 29 -2.22 4.65 23.32
CA GLY A 29 -0.81 4.29 23.33
C GLY A 29 0.09 5.19 22.46
N TRP A 30 -0.38 6.36 22.04
CA TRP A 30 0.41 7.29 21.24
C TRP A 30 0.98 8.42 22.07
N GLU A 31 2.25 8.72 21.85
CA GLU A 31 2.96 9.86 22.45
C GLU A 31 3.20 10.94 21.38
N LYS A 32 2.80 12.18 21.71
CA LYS A 32 2.98 13.34 20.83
C LYS A 32 4.29 14.03 21.13
N SER A 33 5.05 14.32 20.11
CA SER A 33 6.27 15.14 20.16
C SER A 33 6.30 16.11 18.98
N PHE A 34 7.32 16.98 18.94
CA PHE A 34 7.54 17.91 17.84
C PHE A 34 8.96 17.74 17.32
N VAL A 35 9.09 17.81 15.99
CA VAL A 35 10.39 17.81 15.30
C VAL A 35 10.45 18.98 14.33
N SER A 36 11.66 19.50 14.09
CA SER A 36 11.85 20.64 13.21
C SER A 36 12.86 20.31 12.10
N TYR A 37 12.49 20.63 10.86
CA TYR A 37 13.34 20.48 9.68
C TYR A 37 13.17 21.71 8.78
N ASN A 38 14.27 22.33 8.36
CA ASN A 38 14.27 23.52 7.50
C ASN A 38 13.24 24.58 7.96
N GLU A 39 13.31 24.97 9.24
CA GLU A 39 12.42 25.96 9.87
C GLU A 39 10.93 25.56 9.96
N LYS A 40 10.55 24.40 9.44
CA LYS A 40 9.19 23.86 9.56
C LYS A 40 9.10 22.93 10.78
N VAL A 41 8.07 23.14 11.59
CA VAL A 41 7.78 22.33 12.78
C VAL A 41 6.67 21.34 12.45
N PHE A 42 6.90 20.06 12.76
CA PHE A 42 5.95 18.98 12.53
C PHE A 42 5.56 18.30 13.83
N GLU A 43 4.29 17.97 13.96
CA GLU A 43 3.81 17.08 15.01
C GLU A 43 4.17 15.64 14.65
N LYS A 44 4.75 14.91 15.58
CA LYS A 44 5.08 13.49 15.46
C LYS A 44 4.41 12.71 16.56
N PHE A 45 3.73 11.66 16.19
CA PHE A 45 3.08 10.70 17.08
C PHE A 45 3.87 9.40 17.02
N THR A 46 4.23 8.87 18.18
CA THR A 46 4.96 7.59 18.29
C THR A 46 4.14 6.61 19.11
N HIS A 47 3.88 5.44 18.57
CA HIS A 47 3.16 4.40 19.28
C HIS A 47 4.09 3.68 20.26
N ALA A 48 3.68 3.57 21.52
CA ALA A 48 4.55 3.13 22.61
C ALA A 48 4.94 1.64 22.54
N SER A 49 4.10 0.78 21.93
CA SER A 49 4.36 -0.66 21.93
C SER A 49 5.35 -1.12 20.85
N ASP A 50 5.35 -0.50 19.68
CA ASP A 50 6.11 -0.94 18.51
C ASP A 50 6.99 0.16 17.89
N GLY A 51 6.93 1.38 18.44
CA GLY A 51 7.69 2.52 17.96
C GLY A 51 7.24 3.06 16.60
N PHE A 52 6.10 2.58 16.05
CA PHE A 52 5.57 3.09 14.80
C PHE A 52 5.22 4.58 14.92
N GLN A 53 5.50 5.35 13.88
CA GLN A 53 5.39 6.81 13.91
C GLN A 53 4.40 7.29 12.85
N ALA A 54 3.67 8.35 13.19
CA ALA A 54 2.79 9.05 12.27
C ALA A 54 2.99 10.57 12.37
N SER A 55 2.72 11.29 11.28
CA SER A 55 2.79 12.75 11.23
C SER A 55 1.85 13.30 10.16
N PHE A 56 1.51 14.58 10.26
CA PHE A 56 0.66 15.30 9.33
C PHE A 56 1.41 16.52 8.78
N PRO A 57 2.22 16.36 7.71
CA PRO A 57 2.99 17.46 7.13
C PRO A 57 2.12 18.60 6.58
N SER A 58 0.90 18.29 6.14
CA SER A 58 -0.13 19.25 5.72
C SER A 58 -1.52 18.84 6.21
N SER A 59 -2.54 19.62 5.89
CA SER A 59 -3.93 19.36 6.34
C SER A 59 -4.53 18.05 5.82
N ASN A 60 -4.10 17.63 4.65
CA ASN A 60 -4.63 16.48 3.92
C ASN A 60 -3.61 15.35 3.70
N LEU A 61 -2.39 15.48 4.24
CA LEU A 61 -1.32 14.50 4.04
C LEU A 61 -0.98 13.81 5.36
N VAL A 62 -1.00 12.48 5.33
CA VAL A 62 -0.59 11.61 6.44
C VAL A 62 0.68 10.87 6.04
N CYS A 63 1.68 10.92 6.89
CA CYS A 63 2.90 10.12 6.78
C CYS A 63 2.98 9.15 7.95
N ALA A 64 3.30 7.88 7.67
CA ALA A 64 3.49 6.88 8.70
C ALA A 64 4.65 5.92 8.35
N SER A 65 5.44 5.53 9.35
CA SER A 65 6.62 4.68 9.16
C SER A 65 7.23 4.33 10.52
N GLN A 66 8.17 3.40 10.56
CA GLN A 66 9.04 3.19 11.73
C GLN A 66 10.01 4.37 11.95
N ASN A 67 10.28 5.15 10.91
CA ASN A 67 11.07 6.37 11.00
C ASN A 67 10.48 7.43 10.06
N VAL A 68 9.50 8.17 10.54
CA VAL A 68 8.81 9.22 9.77
C VAL A 68 9.70 10.44 9.51
N ASP A 69 10.78 10.60 10.25
CA ASP A 69 11.69 11.75 10.15
C ASP A 69 12.30 11.87 8.74
N LEU A 70 12.54 10.74 8.06
CA LEU A 70 13.03 10.74 6.67
C LEU A 70 12.02 11.36 5.70
N LEU A 71 10.73 11.05 5.88
CA LEU A 71 9.65 11.61 5.07
C LEU A 71 9.49 13.11 5.34
N LEU A 72 9.52 13.50 6.62
CA LEU A 72 9.38 14.89 7.04
C LEU A 72 10.53 15.77 6.54
N LYS A 73 11.77 15.27 6.57
CA LYS A 73 12.93 15.97 5.99
C LYS A 73 12.72 16.23 4.50
N LYS A 74 12.36 15.19 3.74
CA LYS A 74 12.08 15.35 2.30
C LYS A 74 10.94 16.32 2.03
N PHE A 75 9.89 16.27 2.81
CA PHE A 75 8.78 17.22 2.69
C PHE A 75 9.22 18.67 3.03
N ALA A 76 10.08 18.83 4.04
CA ALA A 76 10.61 20.14 4.41
C ALA A 76 11.55 20.74 3.34
N GLU A 77 12.33 19.90 2.66
CA GLU A 77 13.27 20.33 1.60
C GLU A 77 12.57 20.89 0.37
N ASN A 78 11.29 20.62 0.16
CA ASN A 78 10.52 21.08 -1.00
C ASN A 78 11.16 20.73 -2.36
N ASN A 79 12.00 19.70 -2.39
CA ASN A 79 12.63 19.26 -3.63
C ASN A 79 11.58 18.65 -4.56
N PRO A 80 11.55 19.04 -5.83
CA PRO A 80 10.68 18.37 -6.78
C PRO A 80 11.02 16.88 -6.83
N ALA A 81 9.99 16.04 -6.86
CA ALA A 81 10.20 14.61 -7.05
C ALA A 81 10.98 14.38 -8.34
N PRO A 82 11.99 13.47 -8.33
CA PRO A 82 12.69 13.11 -9.56
C PRO A 82 11.68 12.65 -10.61
N GLU A 83 11.93 12.96 -11.88
CA GLU A 83 11.14 12.38 -12.97
C GLU A 83 11.32 10.87 -12.96
N THR A 84 10.24 10.17 -12.67
CA THR A 84 10.19 8.72 -12.63
C THR A 84 9.04 8.24 -13.50
N ALA A 85 9.15 7.04 -14.04
CA ALA A 85 8.11 6.46 -14.91
C ALA A 85 6.71 6.45 -14.23
N TRP A 86 6.65 6.35 -12.91
CA TRP A 86 5.41 6.37 -12.14
C TRP A 86 4.72 7.75 -12.13
N LYS A 87 5.46 8.85 -12.31
CA LYS A 87 4.88 10.20 -12.35
C LYS A 87 3.93 10.37 -13.53
N ASN A 88 4.31 9.84 -14.69
CA ASN A 88 3.44 9.84 -15.86
C ASN A 88 2.24 8.91 -15.69
N TRP A 89 2.42 7.77 -15.03
CA TRP A 89 1.33 6.84 -14.72
C TRP A 89 0.33 7.45 -13.73
N ILE A 90 0.78 8.04 -12.63
CA ILE A 90 -0.09 8.75 -11.68
C ILE A 90 -0.85 9.88 -12.37
N ALA A 91 -0.20 10.66 -13.22
CA ALA A 91 -0.86 11.76 -13.94
C ALA A 91 -1.98 11.28 -14.89
N GLN A 92 -1.87 10.06 -15.40
CA GLN A 92 -2.86 9.46 -16.30
C GLN A 92 -4.03 8.79 -15.54
N ASP A 93 -3.78 8.22 -14.36
CA ASP A 93 -4.72 7.32 -13.67
C ASP A 93 -5.25 7.85 -12.32
N LEU A 94 -4.81 9.04 -11.89
CA LEU A 94 -5.19 9.63 -10.59
C LEU A 94 -6.69 9.83 -10.37
N SER A 95 -7.49 9.73 -11.43
CA SER A 95 -8.94 9.95 -11.34
C SER A 95 -9.74 8.69 -10.95
N GLN A 96 -9.14 7.51 -10.88
CA GLN A 96 -9.87 6.25 -10.80
C GLN A 96 -9.54 5.36 -9.61
N GLY A 97 -8.44 5.57 -8.89
CA GLY A 97 -8.04 4.70 -7.78
C GLY A 97 -8.23 5.35 -6.41
N GLU A 98 -8.88 4.67 -5.48
CA GLU A 98 -8.95 5.11 -4.08
C GLU A 98 -7.62 4.89 -3.35
N ILE A 99 -6.88 3.84 -3.72
CA ILE A 99 -5.54 3.55 -3.22
C ILE A 99 -4.62 3.37 -4.40
N LEU A 100 -3.57 4.19 -4.44
CA LEU A 100 -2.47 4.07 -5.39
C LEU A 100 -1.23 3.58 -4.66
N PHE A 101 -0.49 2.68 -5.26
CA PHE A 101 0.75 2.17 -4.69
C PHE A 101 1.88 2.16 -5.71
N TYR A 102 3.08 2.34 -5.21
CA TYR A 102 4.32 2.26 -5.98
C TYR A 102 5.40 1.59 -5.16
N ILE A 103 5.95 0.49 -5.67
CA ILE A 103 6.98 -0.30 -5.02
C ILE A 103 8.23 -0.29 -5.89
N THR A 104 9.31 0.28 -5.38
CA THR A 104 10.61 0.27 -6.06
C THR A 104 11.37 -1.02 -5.75
N LYS A 105 12.09 -1.54 -6.74
CA LYS A 105 12.96 -2.72 -6.59
C LYS A 105 12.28 -3.90 -5.87
N PRO A 106 11.11 -4.34 -6.34
CA PRO A 106 10.26 -5.32 -5.65
C PRO A 106 10.82 -6.76 -5.69
N GLY A 107 12.03 -6.97 -6.16
CA GLY A 107 12.60 -8.30 -6.43
C GLY A 107 12.58 -9.27 -5.23
N GLN A 108 12.61 -8.77 -3.99
CA GLN A 108 12.48 -9.61 -2.80
C GLN A 108 11.04 -10.08 -2.59
N TYR A 109 10.06 -9.19 -2.79
CA TYR A 109 8.63 -9.48 -2.65
C TYR A 109 8.15 -10.42 -3.77
N LEU A 110 8.59 -10.20 -5.00
CA LEU A 110 8.26 -11.08 -6.12
C LEU A 110 8.80 -12.49 -5.91
N ARG A 111 10.02 -12.64 -5.40
CA ARG A 111 10.58 -13.96 -5.08
C ARG A 111 9.77 -14.71 -4.03
N SER A 112 9.19 -14.02 -3.06
CA SER A 112 8.31 -14.66 -2.06
C SER A 112 6.96 -15.07 -2.64
N LEU A 113 6.46 -14.36 -3.66
CA LEU A 113 5.16 -14.64 -4.29
C LEU A 113 5.23 -15.69 -5.38
N ILE A 114 6.29 -15.65 -6.21
CA ILE A 114 6.41 -16.49 -7.42
C ILE A 114 7.31 -17.70 -7.18
N GLY A 115 8.05 -17.73 -6.07
CA GLY A 115 9.04 -18.74 -5.73
C GLY A 115 10.48 -18.31 -6.04
N GLN A 116 11.42 -18.88 -5.30
CA GLN A 116 12.85 -18.48 -5.33
C GLN A 116 13.57 -18.78 -6.65
N SER A 117 13.00 -19.60 -7.51
CA SER A 117 13.63 -20.05 -8.76
C SER A 117 13.53 -19.05 -9.91
N ILE A 118 12.68 -18.01 -9.78
CA ILE A 118 12.47 -17.01 -10.85
C ILE A 118 13.17 -15.71 -10.49
N ASN A 119 14.33 -15.49 -11.10
CA ASN A 119 15.05 -14.23 -10.98
C ASN A 119 14.63 -13.28 -12.09
N VAL A 120 13.55 -12.53 -11.85
CA VAL A 120 13.06 -11.51 -12.77
C VAL A 120 13.59 -10.17 -12.31
N GLY A 121 14.41 -9.54 -13.13
CA GLY A 121 14.89 -8.18 -12.91
C GLY A 121 13.72 -7.20 -13.00
N THR A 122 13.20 -6.76 -11.84
CA THR A 122 12.06 -5.85 -11.75
C THR A 122 12.52 -4.52 -11.15
N ASP A 123 12.19 -3.43 -11.86
CA ASP A 123 12.50 -2.08 -11.41
C ASP A 123 11.41 -1.54 -10.48
N ALA A 124 10.15 -1.67 -10.88
CA ALA A 124 9.02 -1.17 -10.11
C ALA A 124 7.75 -2.02 -10.30
N ILE A 125 6.89 -1.99 -9.30
CA ILE A 125 5.48 -2.39 -9.39
C ILE A 125 4.65 -1.19 -8.95
N PHE A 126 3.64 -0.84 -9.74
CA PHE A 126 2.73 0.25 -9.41
C PHE A 126 1.33 -0.09 -9.86
N GLY A 127 0.34 0.41 -9.14
CA GLY A 127 -1.04 0.06 -9.43
C GLY A 127 -2.04 0.80 -8.56
N SER A 128 -3.28 0.39 -8.70
CA SER A 128 -4.42 0.96 -7.98
C SER A 128 -5.37 -0.11 -7.47
N LEU A 129 -6.07 0.24 -6.42
CA LEU A 129 -7.21 -0.46 -5.89
C LEU A 129 -8.40 0.49 -5.95
N CYS A 130 -9.45 0.11 -6.69
CA CYS A 130 -10.68 0.89 -6.85
C CYS A 130 -11.84 0.15 -6.19
N TYR A 131 -12.64 0.86 -5.42
CA TYR A 131 -13.85 0.31 -4.80
C TYR A 131 -15.06 0.49 -5.70
N PHE A 132 -15.84 -0.57 -5.87
CA PHE A 132 -17.10 -0.57 -6.58
C PHE A 132 -18.21 -0.99 -5.63
N PRO A 133 -19.07 -0.05 -5.17
CA PRO A 133 -20.18 -0.37 -4.29
C PRO A 133 -21.22 -1.23 -5.01
N ASP A 134 -21.77 -2.20 -4.31
CA ASP A 134 -22.84 -3.04 -4.83
C ASP A 134 -24.14 -2.24 -4.90
N LYS A 135 -24.68 -2.02 -6.10
CA LYS A 135 -25.86 -1.17 -6.33
C LYS A 135 -27.16 -1.81 -5.82
N LYS A 136 -27.16 -3.07 -5.41
CA LYS A 136 -28.39 -3.84 -5.11
C LYS A 136 -28.82 -3.87 -3.66
N ASP A 137 -27.94 -3.55 -2.73
CA ASP A 137 -28.25 -3.63 -1.29
C ASP A 137 -27.86 -2.34 -0.57
N SER A 138 -28.83 -1.41 -0.49
CA SER A 138 -28.67 -0.16 0.24
C SER A 138 -28.60 -0.31 1.77
N ALA A 139 -28.74 -1.53 2.29
CA ALA A 139 -28.76 -1.83 3.72
C ALA A 139 -27.47 -2.51 4.23
N LYS A 140 -26.62 -2.99 3.34
CA LYS A 140 -25.28 -3.52 3.68
C LYS A 140 -24.27 -2.84 2.78
N TYR A 141 -23.25 -2.23 3.37
CA TYR A 141 -22.05 -1.83 2.67
C TYR A 141 -21.36 -3.10 2.16
N SER A 142 -21.79 -3.60 1.02
CA SER A 142 -21.12 -4.68 0.31
C SER A 142 -20.64 -4.14 -1.01
N GLY A 143 -19.38 -4.42 -1.32
CA GLY A 143 -18.77 -3.98 -2.55
C GLY A 143 -17.62 -4.90 -2.93
N LYS A 144 -17.03 -4.62 -4.06
CA LYS A 144 -15.82 -5.28 -4.52
C LYS A 144 -14.75 -4.25 -4.83
N TYR A 145 -13.51 -4.66 -4.65
CA TYR A 145 -12.37 -3.91 -5.10
C TYR A 145 -11.87 -4.48 -6.42
N GLU A 146 -11.55 -3.62 -7.35
CA GLU A 146 -10.79 -4.00 -8.54
C GLU A 146 -9.33 -3.60 -8.32
N PHE A 147 -8.46 -4.60 -8.43
CA PHE A 147 -7.03 -4.44 -8.30
C PHE A 147 -6.39 -4.49 -9.69
N SER A 148 -5.68 -3.43 -10.04
CA SER A 148 -4.93 -3.33 -11.28
C SER A 148 -3.51 -2.88 -10.98
N PHE A 149 -2.52 -3.51 -11.61
CA PHE A 149 -1.13 -3.12 -11.42
C PHE A 149 -0.28 -3.36 -12.66
N SER A 150 0.81 -2.62 -12.74
CA SER A 150 1.83 -2.77 -13.77
C SER A 150 3.15 -3.18 -13.15
N ILE A 151 3.88 -4.03 -13.85
CA ILE A 151 5.23 -4.48 -13.51
C ILE A 151 6.18 -3.92 -14.56
N HIS A 152 7.09 -3.05 -14.14
CA HIS A 152 8.16 -2.56 -15.01
C HIS A 152 9.41 -3.41 -14.81
N LEU A 153 9.90 -3.98 -15.91
CA LEU A 153 10.99 -4.96 -15.94
C LEU A 153 12.26 -4.34 -16.50
N LEU A 154 13.42 -4.89 -16.14
CA LEU A 154 14.71 -4.38 -16.57
C LEU A 154 15.14 -4.93 -17.94
N ASP A 155 14.52 -5.97 -18.43
CA ASP A 155 14.85 -6.57 -19.72
C ASP A 155 13.64 -7.18 -20.45
N LYS A 156 13.68 -7.16 -21.79
CA LYS A 156 12.59 -7.64 -22.66
C LYS A 156 12.34 -9.15 -22.58
N ARG A 157 13.36 -9.95 -22.28
CA ARG A 157 13.20 -11.42 -22.18
C ARG A 157 12.37 -11.78 -20.95
N SER A 158 12.62 -11.07 -19.85
CA SER A 158 11.82 -11.20 -18.62
C SER A 158 10.36 -10.84 -18.86
N VAL A 159 10.06 -9.86 -19.73
CA VAL A 159 8.67 -9.50 -20.09
C VAL A 159 7.94 -10.69 -20.71
N VAL A 160 8.54 -11.33 -21.71
CA VAL A 160 7.93 -12.48 -22.42
C VAL A 160 7.71 -13.66 -21.46
N ALA A 161 8.72 -13.99 -20.65
CA ALA A 161 8.63 -15.09 -19.70
C ALA A 161 7.55 -14.84 -18.63
N LEU A 162 7.56 -13.65 -18.04
CA LEU A 162 6.63 -13.29 -16.99
C LEU A 162 5.19 -13.15 -17.52
N ARG A 163 5.00 -12.61 -18.75
CA ARG A 163 3.69 -12.56 -19.40
C ARG A 163 3.06 -13.94 -19.53
N SER A 164 3.85 -14.92 -19.99
CA SER A 164 3.35 -16.29 -20.14
C SER A 164 2.96 -16.91 -18.81
N LEU A 165 3.78 -16.73 -17.78
CA LEU A 165 3.54 -17.24 -16.43
C LEU A 165 2.30 -16.60 -15.80
N LEU A 166 2.22 -15.27 -15.82
CA LEU A 166 1.09 -14.53 -15.26
C LEU A 166 -0.20 -14.76 -16.05
N GLY A 167 -0.10 -14.87 -17.39
CA GLY A 167 -1.24 -15.18 -18.23
C GLY A 167 -1.90 -16.50 -17.85
N LEU A 168 -1.12 -17.54 -17.56
CA LEU A 168 -1.64 -18.80 -17.06
C LEU A 168 -2.25 -18.67 -15.67
N SER A 169 -1.58 -17.94 -14.76
CA SER A 169 -2.04 -17.77 -13.39
C SER A 169 -3.36 -16.98 -13.30
N PHE A 170 -3.49 -15.91 -14.10
CA PHE A 170 -4.66 -15.04 -14.06
C PHE A 170 -5.81 -15.46 -14.98
N ALA A 171 -5.57 -16.33 -15.95
CA ALA A 171 -6.63 -16.91 -16.79
C ALA A 171 -7.73 -17.61 -15.97
N MET A 172 -7.37 -18.16 -14.81
CA MET A 172 -8.31 -18.83 -13.89
C MET A 172 -9.05 -17.87 -12.94
N THR A 173 -8.57 -16.64 -12.79
CA THR A 173 -9.11 -15.65 -11.84
C THR A 173 -9.85 -14.49 -12.51
N GLY A 174 -10.00 -14.54 -13.83
CA GLY A 174 -10.64 -13.46 -14.61
C GLY A 174 -9.74 -12.27 -14.91
N GLY A 175 -8.50 -12.25 -14.40
CA GLY A 175 -7.54 -11.17 -14.67
C GLY A 175 -6.98 -11.24 -16.09
N ALA A 176 -6.72 -10.08 -16.68
CA ALA A 176 -6.07 -9.92 -17.97
C ALA A 176 -4.61 -9.50 -17.79
N VAL A 177 -3.72 -10.05 -18.63
CA VAL A 177 -2.29 -9.67 -18.68
C VAL A 177 -1.97 -9.10 -20.06
N GLU A 178 -1.62 -7.83 -20.10
CA GLU A 178 -1.32 -7.09 -21.31
C GLU A 178 0.11 -6.54 -21.27
N GLN A 179 0.79 -6.56 -22.38
CA GLN A 179 2.07 -5.86 -22.55
C GLN A 179 1.78 -4.46 -23.07
N THR A 180 2.06 -3.42 -22.26
CA THR A 180 1.79 -2.02 -22.63
C THR A 180 2.95 -1.37 -23.37
N ASP A 181 4.17 -1.83 -23.11
CA ASP A 181 5.37 -1.41 -23.81
C ASP A 181 6.45 -2.51 -23.76
N ASP A 182 7.65 -2.21 -24.25
CA ASP A 182 8.77 -3.15 -24.33
C ASP A 182 9.20 -3.74 -22.96
N PHE A 183 8.90 -3.06 -21.86
CA PHE A 183 9.37 -3.39 -20.52
C PHE A 183 8.26 -3.51 -19.49
N THR A 184 7.01 -3.22 -19.85
CA THR A 184 5.91 -3.14 -18.88
C THR A 184 4.80 -4.13 -19.19
N LEU A 185 4.42 -4.89 -18.19
CA LEU A 185 3.22 -5.73 -18.17
C LEU A 185 2.17 -5.07 -17.29
N ARG A 186 0.94 -4.96 -17.78
CA ARG A 186 -0.24 -4.56 -17.02
C ARG A 186 -1.10 -5.76 -16.71
N ILE A 187 -1.49 -5.87 -15.47
CA ILE A 187 -2.44 -6.85 -14.96
C ILE A 187 -3.68 -6.07 -14.51
N SER A 188 -4.87 -6.46 -14.98
CA SER A 188 -6.12 -5.79 -14.68
C SER A 188 -7.28 -6.77 -14.51
N GLY A 189 -8.42 -6.30 -14.00
CA GLY A 189 -9.62 -7.10 -13.85
C GLY A 189 -9.56 -8.10 -12.69
N ILE A 190 -8.67 -7.92 -11.72
CA ILE A 190 -8.63 -8.76 -10.53
C ILE A 190 -9.66 -8.23 -9.54
N GLU A 191 -10.75 -8.95 -9.37
CA GLU A 191 -11.77 -8.62 -8.39
C GLU A 191 -11.44 -9.22 -7.02
N ILE A 192 -11.42 -8.39 -5.99
CA ILE A 192 -11.19 -8.79 -4.60
C ILE A 192 -12.43 -8.39 -3.80
N SER A 193 -13.06 -9.36 -3.15
CA SER A 193 -14.18 -9.08 -2.27
C SER A 193 -13.74 -8.30 -1.02
N GLU A 194 -14.63 -7.48 -0.47
CA GLU A 194 -14.37 -6.71 0.75
C GLU A 194 -13.89 -7.60 1.89
N ASN A 195 -14.53 -8.75 2.11
CA ASN A 195 -14.12 -9.72 3.13
C ASN A 195 -12.67 -10.21 2.96
N LYS A 196 -12.17 -10.36 1.72
CA LYS A 196 -10.78 -10.73 1.47
C LYS A 196 -9.81 -9.61 1.76
N ILE A 197 -10.21 -8.36 1.51
CA ILE A 197 -9.41 -7.19 1.88
C ILE A 197 -9.31 -7.10 3.40
N GLU A 198 -10.44 -7.23 4.11
CA GLU A 198 -10.45 -7.28 5.58
C GLU A 198 -9.54 -8.40 6.10
N GLU A 199 -9.63 -9.60 5.55
CA GLU A 199 -8.78 -10.74 5.92
C GLU A 199 -7.29 -10.44 5.75
N LEU A 200 -6.90 -9.75 4.67
CA LEU A 200 -5.51 -9.34 4.44
C LEU A 200 -5.00 -8.36 5.50
N PHE A 201 -5.83 -7.41 5.92
CA PHE A 201 -5.47 -6.44 6.95
C PHE A 201 -5.53 -7.01 8.38
N LEU A 202 -6.38 -8.00 8.60
CA LEU A 202 -6.56 -8.65 9.90
C LEU A 202 -5.63 -9.86 10.10
N ARG A 203 -4.79 -10.17 9.15
CA ARG A 203 -3.77 -11.21 9.27
C ARG A 203 -2.39 -10.59 9.47
N ASP A 204 -1.72 -10.93 10.56
CA ASP A 204 -0.31 -10.58 10.73
C ASP A 204 0.54 -11.41 9.75
N PRO A 205 1.20 -10.78 8.77
CA PRO A 205 1.95 -11.50 7.74
C PRO A 205 3.20 -12.19 8.28
N ILE A 206 3.65 -11.84 9.49
CA ILE A 206 4.86 -12.39 10.11
C ILE A 206 4.53 -13.57 11.03
N THR A 207 3.57 -13.37 11.92
CA THR A 207 3.17 -14.38 12.90
C THR A 207 2.11 -15.33 12.36
N GLY A 208 1.45 -14.97 11.25
CA GLY A 208 0.32 -15.68 10.70
C GLY A 208 -0.94 -15.63 11.57
N LYS A 209 -0.91 -14.83 12.64
CA LYS A 209 -2.06 -14.67 13.54
C LYS A 209 -3.20 -13.96 12.81
N HIS A 210 -4.41 -14.44 13.07
CA HIS A 210 -5.63 -13.81 12.60
C HIS A 210 -6.24 -12.94 13.69
N TYR A 211 -6.77 -11.81 13.29
CA TYR A 211 -7.47 -10.88 14.16
C TYR A 211 -8.88 -10.69 13.63
N LYS A 212 -9.79 -10.28 14.48
CA LYS A 212 -11.15 -9.87 14.10
C LYS A 212 -11.54 -8.61 14.82
N VAL A 213 -12.42 -7.85 14.23
CA VAL A 213 -13.00 -6.67 14.85
C VAL A 213 -14.30 -7.10 15.57
N VAL A 214 -14.37 -6.85 16.86
CA VAL A 214 -15.58 -7.07 17.67
C VAL A 214 -15.78 -5.82 18.53
N ASP A 215 -16.92 -5.17 18.40
CA ASP A 215 -17.26 -3.93 19.12
C ASP A 215 -16.15 -2.86 19.00
N ASP A 216 -15.69 -2.58 17.77
CA ASP A 216 -14.61 -1.65 17.42
C ASP A 216 -13.24 -1.98 18.07
N LYS A 217 -13.06 -3.19 18.56
CA LYS A 217 -11.78 -3.68 19.11
C LYS A 217 -11.22 -4.79 18.25
N VAL A 218 -9.94 -4.67 17.94
CA VAL A 218 -9.19 -5.74 17.26
C VAL A 218 -8.79 -6.78 18.32
N ILE A 219 -9.28 -7.99 18.17
CA ILE A 219 -8.97 -9.12 19.07
C ILE A 219 -8.33 -10.26 18.28
N GLU A 220 -7.36 -10.96 18.89
CA GLU A 220 -6.73 -12.14 18.29
C GLU A 220 -7.78 -13.28 18.18
N GLU A 221 -7.93 -13.83 16.99
CA GLU A 221 -8.81 -14.96 16.77
C GLU A 221 -8.10 -16.27 17.18
N SER A 222 -8.62 -16.93 18.19
CA SER A 222 -8.11 -18.24 18.59
C SER A 222 -8.46 -19.27 17.53
N VAL A 223 -7.48 -19.68 16.73
CA VAL A 223 -7.65 -20.80 15.80
C VAL A 223 -7.84 -22.06 16.64
N LYS A 224 -9.07 -22.52 16.75
CA LYS A 224 -9.35 -23.86 17.31
C LYS A 224 -8.72 -24.87 16.34
N LYS A 225 -7.70 -25.58 16.83
CA LYS A 225 -7.13 -26.74 16.16
C LYS A 225 -8.13 -27.91 16.14
#